data_bdb4001d9a16ce7ac6e181e9e390f6cf
#
_entry.id   bdb4001d9a16ce7ac6e181e9e390f6cf
#
_cell.length_a   1.000
_cell.length_b   1.000
_cell.length_c   1.000
_cell.angle_alpha   90.00
_cell.angle_beta   90.00
_cell.angle_gamma   90.00
#
_symmetry.space_group_name_H-M   'P 1'
#
loop_
_entity.id
_entity.type
_entity.pdbx_description
1 polymer ?
#
loop_
_entity_poly.entity_id
_entity_poly.type
_entity_poly.pdbx_seq_one_letter_code
_entity_poly.pdbx_strand_id
1 'polypeptide(L)'
;MTSTLILLRHGESTWNALNLFTGWVDVPLSEKGAAEAAAGGRLLAASGLLPDVVHTSLLRRAMTTANLALDEADRHWIDVRRGWRLNERHYGDLQGKDKKQTLQAYGEEQFMLWRRSYDTPPPPIAADNEYSQAGDPRYAGLGEQMPQTECLKDVVTRLEPYLRGEIAADLAAGRTVLVVAHGNSLRAVVKLLDGISDGDIAGLNIPTGQPLRYDLDADLRPLNPGGTYLDPEAAAAAAAAVANQGR
;
A
#
# COMPACT_ATOMS: atom_id res chain seq x y z
N MET A 1 23.22 -13.26 -5.24
CA MET A 1 22.79 -13.32 -3.81
C MET A 1 21.29 -13.21 -3.80
N THR A 2 20.62 -13.95 -2.92
CA THR A 2 19.17 -13.82 -2.74
C THR A 2 18.90 -12.75 -1.71
N SER A 3 17.97 -11.82 -2.00
CA SER A 3 17.53 -10.77 -1.08
C SER A 3 16.09 -11.01 -0.65
N THR A 4 15.72 -10.60 0.56
CA THR A 4 14.37 -10.78 1.07
C THR A 4 13.65 -9.42 1.16
N LEU A 5 12.52 -9.31 0.46
CA LEU A 5 11.61 -8.19 0.52
C LEU A 5 10.29 -8.66 1.14
N ILE A 6 9.80 -7.92 2.13
CA ILE A 6 8.53 -8.21 2.79
C ILE A 6 7.58 -7.02 2.54
N LEU A 7 6.40 -7.30 2.03
CA LEU A 7 5.35 -6.31 1.80
C LEU A 7 4.27 -6.47 2.86
N LEU A 8 3.88 -5.37 3.52
CA LEU A 8 2.85 -5.35 4.53
C LEU A 8 1.87 -4.19 4.26
N ARG A 9 0.64 -4.51 3.93
CA ARG A 9 -0.40 -3.49 3.85
C ARG A 9 -0.80 -3.05 5.24
N HIS A 10 -0.96 -1.73 5.43
CA HIS A 10 -1.46 -1.18 6.68
C HIS A 10 -2.76 -1.87 7.14
N GLY A 11 -2.95 -1.96 8.45
CA GLY A 11 -4.18 -2.46 9.06
C GLY A 11 -5.41 -1.64 8.67
N GLU A 12 -6.60 -2.13 8.94
CA GLU A 12 -7.85 -1.43 8.64
C GLU A 12 -7.82 0.01 9.18
N SER A 13 -8.09 1.00 8.33
CA SER A 13 -8.25 2.38 8.77
C SER A 13 -9.70 2.67 9.18
N THR A 14 -9.92 3.75 9.95
CA THR A 14 -11.28 4.20 10.30
C THR A 14 -12.16 4.40 9.07
N TRP A 15 -11.61 4.90 7.95
CA TRP A 15 -12.36 5.07 6.70
C TRP A 15 -12.52 3.77 5.89
N ASN A 16 -11.65 2.79 6.08
CA ASN A 16 -11.92 1.45 5.54
C ASN A 16 -13.14 0.83 6.24
N ALA A 17 -13.23 0.96 7.58
CA ALA A 17 -14.38 0.48 8.36
C ALA A 17 -15.68 1.19 7.95
N LEU A 18 -15.62 2.48 7.62
CA LEU A 18 -16.75 3.28 7.14
C LEU A 18 -17.04 3.14 5.64
N ASN A 19 -16.30 2.28 4.93
CA ASN A 19 -16.42 2.06 3.49
C ASN A 19 -16.21 3.33 2.63
N LEU A 20 -15.37 4.28 3.09
CA LEU A 20 -15.05 5.52 2.37
C LEU A 20 -13.82 5.38 1.48
N PHE A 21 -13.76 6.16 0.39
CA PHE A 21 -12.53 6.35 -0.37
C PHE A 21 -11.54 7.20 0.43
N THR A 22 -10.36 6.65 0.75
CA THR A 22 -9.40 7.31 1.63
C THR A 22 -8.34 8.10 0.87
N GLY A 23 -7.65 7.48 -0.08
CA GLY A 23 -6.57 8.13 -0.83
C GLY A 23 -5.48 8.71 0.07
N TRP A 24 -5.18 9.99 -0.13
CA TRP A 24 -4.16 10.73 0.64
C TRP A 24 -4.71 11.42 1.90
N VAL A 25 -5.99 11.29 2.20
CA VAL A 25 -6.54 11.75 3.48
C VAL A 25 -5.88 10.96 4.62
N ASP A 26 -5.37 11.68 5.62
CA ASP A 26 -4.51 11.09 6.66
C ASP A 26 -5.32 10.64 7.87
N VAL A 27 -6.03 9.52 7.71
CA VAL A 27 -6.86 8.90 8.77
C VAL A 27 -6.08 7.86 9.57
N PRO A 28 -6.44 7.66 10.87
CA PRO A 28 -5.81 6.66 11.72
C PRO A 28 -6.28 5.23 11.39
N LEU A 29 -5.62 4.25 12.01
CA LEU A 29 -6.11 2.87 12.08
C LEU A 29 -7.38 2.81 12.93
N SER A 30 -8.25 1.83 12.65
CA SER A 30 -9.27 1.37 13.59
C SER A 30 -8.62 0.50 14.69
N GLU A 31 -9.35 0.19 15.76
CA GLU A 31 -8.88 -0.76 16.78
C GLU A 31 -8.54 -2.12 16.16
N LYS A 32 -9.39 -2.61 15.24
CA LYS A 32 -9.12 -3.82 14.47
C LYS A 32 -7.84 -3.69 13.65
N GLY A 33 -7.63 -2.55 12.97
CA GLY A 33 -6.43 -2.32 12.17
C GLY A 33 -5.15 -2.26 13.00
N ALA A 34 -5.21 -1.75 14.22
CA ALA A 34 -4.08 -1.81 15.15
C ALA A 34 -3.77 -3.26 15.56
N ALA A 35 -4.80 -4.07 15.83
CA ALA A 35 -4.63 -5.49 16.12
C ALA A 35 -4.08 -6.28 14.91
N GLU A 36 -4.52 -5.97 13.69
CA GLU A 36 -3.99 -6.54 12.44
C GLU A 36 -2.50 -6.19 12.27
N ALA A 37 -2.11 -4.95 12.52
CA ALA A 37 -0.72 -4.50 12.44
C ALA A 37 0.19 -5.24 13.43
N ALA A 38 -0.25 -5.37 14.67
CA ALA A 38 0.46 -6.14 15.70
C ALA A 38 0.55 -7.63 15.34
N ALA A 39 -0.54 -8.22 14.81
CA ALA A 39 -0.52 -9.61 14.34
C ALA A 39 0.50 -9.83 13.22
N GLY A 40 0.61 -8.89 12.25
CA GLY A 40 1.64 -8.91 11.23
C GLY A 40 3.06 -8.91 11.79
N GLY A 41 3.31 -8.13 12.83
CA GLY A 41 4.59 -8.13 13.56
C GLY A 41 4.90 -9.46 14.24
N ARG A 42 3.92 -10.07 14.90
CA ARG A 42 4.07 -11.41 15.50
C ARG A 42 4.38 -12.49 14.45
N LEU A 43 3.77 -12.41 13.26
CA LEU A 43 4.11 -13.31 12.15
C LEU A 43 5.56 -13.15 11.70
N LEU A 44 6.07 -11.90 11.61
CA LEU A 44 7.48 -11.64 11.30
C LEU A 44 8.40 -12.25 12.36
N ALA A 45 8.12 -12.03 13.63
CA ALA A 45 8.88 -12.60 14.74
C ALA A 45 8.88 -14.14 14.71
N ALA A 46 7.70 -14.76 14.57
CA ALA A 46 7.55 -16.20 14.57
C ALA A 46 8.23 -16.88 13.37
N SER A 47 8.28 -16.22 12.21
CA SER A 47 8.94 -16.73 11.01
C SER A 47 10.46 -16.53 11.01
N GLY A 48 11.02 -15.77 11.94
CA GLY A 48 12.43 -15.38 11.95
C GLY A 48 12.81 -14.39 10.84
N LEU A 49 11.84 -13.84 10.10
CA LEU A 49 12.06 -12.85 9.03
C LEU A 49 12.09 -11.44 9.63
N LEU A 50 13.13 -11.16 10.40
CA LEU A 50 13.26 -9.89 11.09
C LEU A 50 13.83 -8.83 10.13
N PRO A 51 13.15 -7.69 9.94
CA PRO A 51 13.64 -6.65 9.04
C PRO A 51 14.87 -5.92 9.60
N ASP A 52 15.73 -5.46 8.70
CA ASP A 52 16.90 -4.61 8.99
C ASP A 52 16.61 -3.13 8.68
N VAL A 53 15.61 -2.87 7.85
CA VAL A 53 15.15 -1.52 7.48
C VAL A 53 13.68 -1.56 7.08
N VAL A 54 12.97 -0.47 7.37
CA VAL A 54 11.58 -0.28 6.93
C VAL A 54 11.49 0.89 5.96
N HIS A 55 10.74 0.70 4.87
CA HIS A 55 10.26 1.76 4.01
C HIS A 55 8.75 1.92 4.20
N THR A 56 8.29 3.15 4.44
CA THR A 56 6.86 3.43 4.61
C THR A 56 6.46 4.76 3.97
N SER A 57 5.16 4.99 3.86
CA SER A 57 4.60 6.22 3.30
C SER A 57 4.62 7.39 4.31
N LEU A 58 4.08 8.55 3.88
CA LEU A 58 3.85 9.72 4.74
C LEU A 58 2.45 9.70 5.40
N LEU A 59 1.69 8.63 5.26
CA LEU A 59 0.35 8.51 5.82
C LEU A 59 0.37 7.75 7.14
N ARG A 60 -0.26 8.34 8.18
CA ARG A 60 -0.18 7.83 9.56
C ARG A 60 -0.57 6.36 9.70
N ARG A 61 -1.58 5.88 8.97
CA ARG A 61 -2.01 4.49 9.06
C ARG A 61 -0.91 3.49 8.68
N ALA A 62 -0.07 3.81 7.70
CA ALA A 62 1.08 2.98 7.33
C ALA A 62 2.23 3.12 8.34
N MET A 63 2.54 4.35 8.77
CA MET A 63 3.55 4.60 9.80
C MET A 63 3.20 3.92 11.14
N THR A 64 1.93 4.01 11.56
CA THR A 64 1.46 3.35 12.78
C THR A 64 1.52 1.83 12.66
N THR A 65 1.13 1.28 11.48
CA THR A 65 1.28 -0.16 11.21
C THR A 65 2.74 -0.60 11.30
N ALA A 66 3.67 0.18 10.70
CA ALA A 66 5.09 -0.12 10.78
C ALA A 66 5.58 -0.14 12.24
N ASN A 67 5.23 0.87 13.03
CA ASN A 67 5.63 0.96 14.43
C ASN A 67 5.10 -0.22 15.25
N LEU A 68 3.81 -0.56 15.12
CA LEU A 68 3.20 -1.69 15.83
C LEU A 68 3.81 -3.04 15.42
N ALA A 69 4.08 -3.22 14.13
CA ALA A 69 4.72 -4.44 13.64
C ALA A 69 6.17 -4.57 14.13
N LEU A 70 6.92 -3.47 14.18
CA LEU A 70 8.29 -3.45 14.70
C LEU A 70 8.35 -3.67 16.20
N ASP A 71 7.37 -3.16 16.96
CA ASP A 71 7.27 -3.39 18.40
C ASP A 71 7.10 -4.89 18.72
N GLU A 72 6.16 -5.55 18.05
CA GLU A 72 5.91 -6.98 18.20
C GLU A 72 7.08 -7.87 17.70
N ALA A 73 7.87 -7.37 16.74
CA ALA A 73 9.05 -8.06 16.23
C ALA A 73 10.35 -7.74 16.98
N ASP A 74 10.29 -6.91 18.05
CA ASP A 74 11.45 -6.39 18.78
C ASP A 74 12.48 -5.72 17.86
N ARG A 75 11.98 -4.92 16.89
CA ARG A 75 12.78 -4.24 15.87
C ARG A 75 12.54 -2.73 15.79
N HIS A 76 11.96 -2.11 16.81
CA HIS A 76 11.66 -0.68 16.83
C HIS A 76 12.89 0.25 16.78
N TRP A 77 14.10 -0.29 16.95
CA TRP A 77 15.38 0.42 16.90
C TRP A 77 15.99 0.55 15.48
N ILE A 78 15.44 -0.13 14.47
CA ILE A 78 15.97 -0.07 13.11
C ILE A 78 15.55 1.19 12.35
N ASP A 79 16.25 1.50 11.25
CA ASP A 79 15.94 2.64 10.41
C ASP A 79 14.54 2.52 9.77
N VAL A 80 13.74 3.62 9.87
CA VAL A 80 12.46 3.76 9.20
C VAL A 80 12.52 4.92 8.21
N ARG A 81 12.50 4.61 6.92
CA ARG A 81 12.53 5.58 5.82
C ARG A 81 11.13 5.88 5.33
N ARG A 82 10.79 7.16 5.27
CA ARG A 82 9.46 7.63 4.84
C ARG A 82 9.54 8.29 3.48
N GLY A 83 8.66 7.87 2.56
CA GLY A 83 8.63 8.42 1.22
C GLY A 83 7.21 8.59 0.69
N TRP A 84 6.87 9.78 0.15
CA TRP A 84 5.56 10.02 -0.46
C TRP A 84 5.25 9.09 -1.63
N ARG A 85 6.28 8.59 -2.31
CA ARG A 85 6.13 7.63 -3.42
C ARG A 85 5.48 6.33 -3.00
N LEU A 86 5.48 6.00 -1.70
CA LEU A 86 4.78 4.86 -1.13
C LEU A 86 3.36 5.19 -0.65
N ASN A 87 2.90 6.45 -0.75
CA ASN A 87 1.52 6.82 -0.40
C ASN A 87 0.51 5.98 -1.21
N GLU A 88 -0.71 5.89 -0.67
CA GLU A 88 -1.84 5.31 -1.40
C GLU A 88 -2.09 6.07 -2.70
N ARG A 89 -2.81 5.47 -3.63
CA ARG A 89 -3.31 6.14 -4.82
C ARG A 89 -4.19 7.32 -4.43
N HIS A 90 -3.98 8.46 -5.05
CA HIS A 90 -4.81 9.64 -4.85
C HIS A 90 -6.16 9.45 -5.53
N TYR A 91 -7.24 9.37 -4.76
CA TYR A 91 -8.57 9.09 -5.30
C TYR A 91 -9.29 10.34 -5.84
N GLY A 92 -8.60 11.47 -5.97
CA GLY A 92 -9.18 12.69 -6.51
C GLY A 92 -10.41 13.14 -5.73
N ASP A 93 -11.43 13.58 -6.45
CA ASP A 93 -12.71 14.03 -5.88
C ASP A 93 -13.55 12.92 -5.23
N LEU A 94 -13.12 11.66 -5.32
CA LEU A 94 -13.75 10.57 -4.57
C LEU A 94 -13.29 10.50 -3.11
N GLN A 95 -12.22 11.18 -2.70
CA GLN A 95 -11.79 11.21 -1.31
C GLN A 95 -12.93 11.66 -0.38
N GLY A 96 -13.20 10.89 0.68
CA GLY A 96 -14.29 11.12 1.62
C GLY A 96 -15.66 10.57 1.18
N LYS A 97 -15.86 10.21 -0.09
CA LYS A 97 -17.14 9.67 -0.57
C LYS A 97 -17.31 8.21 -0.17
N ASP A 98 -18.55 7.86 0.17
CA ASP A 98 -18.97 6.49 0.43
C ASP A 98 -18.96 5.66 -0.86
N LYS A 99 -18.37 4.47 -0.82
CA LYS A 99 -18.20 3.61 -1.99
C LYS A 99 -19.54 3.07 -2.51
N LYS A 100 -20.49 2.75 -1.62
CA LYS A 100 -21.81 2.24 -2.02
C LYS A 100 -22.64 3.34 -2.66
N GLN A 101 -22.63 4.54 -2.08
CA GLN A 101 -23.30 5.70 -2.67
C GLN A 101 -22.69 6.08 -4.03
N THR A 102 -21.36 6.02 -4.15
CA THR A 102 -20.67 6.26 -5.43
C THR A 102 -21.07 5.21 -6.48
N LEU A 103 -21.13 3.93 -6.10
CA LEU A 103 -21.64 2.87 -6.98
C LEU A 103 -23.06 3.15 -7.45
N GLN A 104 -23.95 3.58 -6.55
CA GLN A 104 -25.34 3.90 -6.89
C GLN A 104 -25.47 5.12 -7.80
N ALA A 105 -24.62 6.13 -7.60
CA ALA A 105 -24.67 7.38 -8.36
C ALA A 105 -24.11 7.26 -9.79
N TYR A 106 -23.05 6.46 -9.98
CA TYR A 106 -22.30 6.40 -11.25
C TYR A 106 -22.44 5.06 -11.98
N GLY A 107 -23.05 4.07 -11.37
CA GLY A 107 -23.19 2.72 -11.92
C GLY A 107 -21.93 1.87 -11.77
N GLU A 108 -22.10 0.55 -11.92
CA GLU A 108 -21.05 -0.44 -11.66
C GLU A 108 -19.85 -0.29 -12.60
N GLU A 109 -20.09 -0.05 -13.89
CA GLU A 109 -19.04 0.08 -14.90
C GLU A 109 -18.09 1.23 -14.55
N GLN A 110 -18.60 2.45 -14.37
CA GLN A 110 -17.79 3.62 -14.05
C GLN A 110 -17.11 3.50 -12.68
N PHE A 111 -17.82 2.96 -11.67
CA PHE A 111 -17.26 2.71 -10.35
C PHE A 111 -16.07 1.74 -10.42
N MET A 112 -16.19 0.65 -11.19
CA MET A 112 -15.12 -0.33 -11.34
C MET A 112 -13.95 0.23 -12.15
N LEU A 113 -14.18 1.05 -13.17
CA LEU A 113 -13.13 1.78 -13.89
C LEU A 113 -12.31 2.63 -12.91
N TRP A 114 -12.93 3.50 -12.13
CA TRP A 114 -12.20 4.32 -11.16
C TRP A 114 -11.53 3.51 -10.05
N ARG A 115 -12.10 2.39 -9.66
CA ARG A 115 -11.60 1.61 -8.54
C ARG A 115 -10.49 0.63 -8.93
N ARG A 116 -10.56 0.02 -10.12
CA ARG A 116 -9.78 -1.18 -10.47
C ARG A 116 -8.97 -1.07 -11.74
N SER A 117 -9.35 -0.22 -12.70
CA SER A 117 -8.61 -0.11 -13.95
C SER A 117 -7.16 0.33 -13.71
N TYR A 118 -6.31 0.02 -14.68
CA TYR A 118 -4.91 0.40 -14.63
C TYR A 118 -4.70 1.88 -14.92
N ASP A 119 -5.44 2.45 -15.89
CA ASP A 119 -5.17 3.74 -16.53
C ASP A 119 -6.30 4.78 -16.45
N THR A 120 -7.42 4.48 -15.78
CA THR A 120 -8.54 5.41 -15.66
C THR A 120 -8.60 6.05 -14.28
N PRO A 121 -8.17 7.31 -14.12
CA PRO A 121 -8.21 8.02 -12.84
C PRO A 121 -9.63 8.48 -12.49
N PRO A 122 -9.97 8.63 -11.20
CA PRO A 122 -11.14 9.39 -10.79
C PRO A 122 -11.06 10.87 -11.19
N PRO A 123 -12.15 11.65 -11.12
CA PRO A 123 -12.10 13.09 -11.33
C PRO A 123 -11.08 13.77 -10.37
N PRO A 124 -10.33 14.78 -10.84
CA PRO A 124 -9.38 15.49 -10.00
C PRO A 124 -10.07 16.24 -8.87
N ILE A 125 -9.40 16.31 -7.71
CA ILE A 125 -9.88 17.07 -6.56
C ILE A 125 -9.60 18.58 -6.77
N ALA A 126 -10.57 19.42 -6.39
CA ALA A 126 -10.35 20.86 -6.39
C ALA A 126 -9.47 21.29 -5.20
N ALA A 127 -8.68 22.35 -5.38
CA ALA A 127 -7.73 22.81 -4.36
C ALA A 127 -8.41 23.28 -3.06
N ASP A 128 -9.63 23.76 -3.15
CA ASP A 128 -10.47 24.25 -2.03
C ASP A 128 -11.33 23.14 -1.40
N ASN A 129 -11.26 21.92 -1.89
CA ASN A 129 -11.94 20.77 -1.28
C ASN A 129 -11.30 20.48 0.10
N GLU A 130 -12.12 20.20 1.12
CA GLU A 130 -11.68 19.91 2.49
C GLU A 130 -10.69 18.73 2.60
N TYR A 131 -10.71 17.81 1.63
CA TYR A 131 -9.84 16.65 1.55
C TYR A 131 -8.66 16.83 0.59
N SER A 132 -8.45 18.06 0.08
CA SER A 132 -7.28 18.38 -0.73
C SER A 132 -6.02 18.43 0.14
N GLN A 133 -4.89 18.03 -0.43
CA GLN A 133 -3.58 18.18 0.18
C GLN A 133 -2.88 19.48 -0.21
N ALA A 134 -3.59 20.40 -0.86
CA ALA A 134 -3.06 21.72 -1.19
C ALA A 134 -2.61 22.46 0.10
N GLY A 135 -1.34 22.89 0.13
CA GLY A 135 -0.76 23.56 1.30
C GLY A 135 -0.32 22.62 2.44
N ASP A 136 -0.44 21.31 2.32
CA ASP A 136 0.08 20.38 3.31
C ASP A 136 1.63 20.41 3.31
N PRO A 137 2.28 20.73 4.45
CA PRO A 137 3.73 20.87 4.52
C PRO A 137 4.51 19.58 4.19
N ARG A 138 3.89 18.39 4.35
CA ARG A 138 4.50 17.10 3.99
C ARG A 138 4.82 17.03 2.50
N TYR A 139 4.12 17.77 1.68
CA TYR A 139 4.19 17.73 0.22
C TYR A 139 4.68 19.04 -0.41
N ALA A 140 5.11 20.00 0.39
CA ALA A 140 5.55 21.33 -0.09
C ALA A 140 6.66 21.26 -1.16
N GLY A 141 7.50 20.22 -1.14
CA GLY A 141 8.57 20.01 -2.12
C GLY A 141 8.12 19.40 -3.45
N LEU A 142 6.85 19.03 -3.62
CA LEU A 142 6.40 18.33 -4.83
C LEU A 142 6.05 19.29 -5.98
N GLY A 143 5.64 20.52 -5.70
CA GLY A 143 5.23 21.46 -6.73
C GLY A 143 4.20 20.87 -7.69
N GLU A 144 4.52 20.88 -8.99
CA GLU A 144 3.67 20.32 -10.05
C GLU A 144 3.55 18.77 -10.00
N GLN A 145 4.40 18.08 -9.25
CA GLN A 145 4.30 16.62 -9.06
C GLN A 145 3.21 16.24 -8.05
N MET A 146 2.59 17.21 -7.41
CA MET A 146 1.50 16.97 -6.46
C MET A 146 0.27 16.43 -7.20
N PRO A 147 -0.13 15.14 -6.99
CA PRO A 147 -1.26 14.60 -7.71
C PRO A 147 -2.58 15.22 -7.23
N GLN A 148 -3.47 15.52 -8.16
CA GLN A 148 -4.86 15.86 -7.88
C GLN A 148 -5.78 14.64 -8.06
N THR A 149 -5.30 13.62 -8.74
CA THR A 149 -5.92 12.30 -8.93
C THR A 149 -4.89 11.34 -9.48
N GLU A 150 -5.09 10.05 -9.28
CA GLU A 150 -4.21 9.00 -9.82
C GLU A 150 -5.01 7.78 -10.28
N CYS A 151 -4.63 7.18 -11.41
CA CYS A 151 -4.88 5.78 -11.71
C CYS A 151 -3.72 4.91 -11.19
N LEU A 152 -3.78 3.59 -11.37
CA LEU A 152 -2.70 2.70 -10.91
C LEU A 152 -1.40 2.91 -11.69
N LYS A 153 -1.49 3.27 -12.98
CA LYS A 153 -0.34 3.60 -13.83
C LYS A 153 0.48 4.77 -13.26
N ASP A 154 -0.20 5.80 -12.75
CA ASP A 154 0.48 6.96 -12.13
C ASP A 154 1.21 6.52 -10.85
N VAL A 155 0.59 5.66 -10.04
CA VAL A 155 1.23 5.09 -8.86
C VAL A 155 2.47 4.27 -9.23
N VAL A 156 2.39 3.43 -10.28
CA VAL A 156 3.55 2.69 -10.81
C VAL A 156 4.66 3.65 -11.23
N THR A 157 4.33 4.69 -12.00
CA THR A 157 5.29 5.66 -12.52
C THR A 157 6.05 6.38 -11.39
N ARG A 158 5.37 6.82 -10.32
CA ARG A 158 6.04 7.51 -9.21
C ARG A 158 6.78 6.58 -8.25
N LEU A 159 6.33 5.31 -8.16
CA LEU A 159 6.88 4.33 -7.23
C LEU A 159 8.11 3.61 -7.81
N GLU A 160 8.13 3.29 -9.11
CA GLU A 160 9.20 2.51 -9.73
C GLU A 160 10.60 3.09 -9.48
N PRO A 161 10.89 4.41 -9.62
CA PRO A 161 12.19 4.96 -9.30
C PRO A 161 12.61 4.73 -7.83
N TYR A 162 11.65 4.77 -6.90
CA TYR A 162 11.91 4.51 -5.48
C TYR A 162 12.21 3.03 -5.20
N LEU A 163 11.48 2.13 -5.86
CA LEU A 163 11.72 0.69 -5.77
C LEU A 163 13.11 0.32 -6.31
N ARG A 164 13.44 0.82 -7.52
CA ARG A 164 14.72 0.51 -8.19
C ARG A 164 15.92 1.28 -7.62
N GLY A 165 15.69 2.38 -6.91
CA GLY A 165 16.72 3.15 -6.23
C GLY A 165 16.86 2.76 -4.77
N GLU A 166 16.03 3.34 -3.91
CA GLU A 166 16.16 3.26 -2.45
C GLU A 166 15.98 1.84 -1.90
N ILE A 167 14.89 1.16 -2.31
CA ILE A 167 14.60 -0.19 -1.84
C ILE A 167 15.62 -1.19 -2.38
N ALA A 168 15.95 -1.09 -3.67
CA ALA A 168 16.94 -1.95 -4.31
C ALA A 168 18.35 -1.79 -3.69
N ALA A 169 18.74 -0.58 -3.30
CA ALA A 169 20.02 -0.33 -2.64
C ALA A 169 20.11 -1.05 -1.29
N ASP A 170 19.04 -1.05 -0.50
CA ASP A 170 19.02 -1.77 0.78
C ASP A 170 19.03 -3.29 0.58
N LEU A 171 18.30 -3.80 -0.41
CA LEU A 171 18.34 -5.21 -0.78
C LEU A 171 19.73 -5.65 -1.26
N ALA A 172 20.38 -4.84 -2.10
CA ALA A 172 21.74 -5.09 -2.59
C ALA A 172 22.79 -5.05 -1.46
N ALA A 173 22.54 -4.28 -0.40
CA ALA A 173 23.36 -4.28 0.81
C ALA A 173 23.15 -5.53 1.69
N GLY A 174 22.34 -6.49 1.28
CA GLY A 174 22.04 -7.74 1.99
C GLY A 174 21.04 -7.59 3.14
N ARG A 175 20.29 -6.47 3.19
CA ARG A 175 19.28 -6.21 4.22
C ARG A 175 17.99 -6.94 3.92
N THR A 176 17.33 -7.43 4.95
CA THR A 176 15.91 -7.81 4.90
C THR A 176 15.08 -6.53 4.94
N VAL A 177 14.36 -6.23 3.86
CA VAL A 177 13.61 -4.99 3.70
C VAL A 177 12.13 -5.23 3.96
N LEU A 178 11.53 -4.45 4.86
CA LEU A 178 10.07 -4.40 5.07
C LEU A 178 9.51 -3.14 4.43
N VAL A 179 8.54 -3.29 3.53
CA VAL A 179 7.77 -2.17 2.96
C VAL A 179 6.37 -2.18 3.56
N VAL A 180 6.06 -1.16 4.37
CA VAL A 180 4.72 -0.98 4.95
C VAL A 180 4.00 0.14 4.23
N ALA A 181 2.99 -0.22 3.43
CA ALA A 181 2.33 0.73 2.55
C ALA A 181 0.83 0.43 2.36
N HIS A 182 0.28 0.66 1.18
CA HIS A 182 -1.17 0.69 0.94
C HIS A 182 -1.58 -0.28 -0.16
N GLY A 183 -2.90 -0.45 -0.33
CA GLY A 183 -3.44 -1.37 -1.31
C GLY A 183 -2.90 -1.14 -2.73
N ASN A 184 -2.97 0.09 -3.24
CA ASN A 184 -2.53 0.35 -4.62
C ASN A 184 -1.01 0.52 -4.75
N SER A 185 -0.31 1.09 -3.75
CA SER A 185 1.15 1.15 -3.81
C SER A 185 1.77 -0.24 -3.78
N LEU A 186 1.26 -1.18 -2.95
CA LEU A 186 1.75 -2.56 -2.95
C LEU A 186 1.33 -3.34 -4.21
N ARG A 187 0.15 -3.07 -4.79
CA ARG A 187 -0.23 -3.62 -6.10
C ARG A 187 0.74 -3.17 -7.20
N ALA A 188 1.20 -1.91 -7.14
CA ALA A 188 2.22 -1.42 -8.06
C ALA A 188 3.57 -2.13 -7.87
N VAL A 189 4.01 -2.37 -6.63
CA VAL A 189 5.22 -3.17 -6.34
C VAL A 189 5.09 -4.57 -6.91
N VAL A 190 4.01 -5.28 -6.59
CA VAL A 190 3.77 -6.66 -7.05
C VAL A 190 3.70 -6.72 -8.58
N LYS A 191 3.00 -5.75 -9.22
CA LYS A 191 2.96 -5.66 -10.69
C LYS A 191 4.35 -5.56 -11.31
N LEU A 192 5.23 -4.74 -10.73
CA LEU A 192 6.60 -4.55 -11.23
C LEU A 192 7.48 -5.79 -11.00
N LEU A 193 7.32 -6.47 -9.88
CA LEU A 193 8.09 -7.67 -9.55
C LEU A 193 7.67 -8.87 -10.39
N ASP A 194 6.37 -9.15 -10.47
CA ASP A 194 5.82 -10.34 -11.13
C ASP A 194 5.53 -10.14 -12.62
N GLY A 195 5.68 -8.91 -13.16
CA GLY A 195 5.37 -8.62 -14.55
C GLY A 195 3.89 -8.77 -14.90
N ILE A 196 2.98 -8.51 -13.95
CA ILE A 196 1.53 -8.66 -14.16
C ILE A 196 1.06 -7.71 -15.27
N SER A 197 0.23 -8.20 -16.20
CA SER A 197 -0.31 -7.38 -17.29
C SER A 197 -1.23 -6.26 -16.77
N ASP A 198 -1.47 -5.25 -17.61
CA ASP A 198 -2.38 -4.13 -17.29
C ASP A 198 -3.83 -4.61 -17.11
N GLY A 199 -4.23 -5.65 -17.81
CA GLY A 199 -5.55 -6.26 -17.70
C GLY A 199 -5.70 -7.09 -16.41
N ASP A 200 -4.70 -7.90 -16.08
CA ASP A 200 -4.77 -8.84 -14.96
C ASP A 200 -4.63 -8.17 -13.59
N ILE A 201 -3.97 -7.01 -13.53
CA ILE A 201 -3.75 -6.29 -12.26
C ILE A 201 -5.05 -5.93 -11.54
N ALA A 202 -6.16 -5.79 -12.26
CA ALA A 202 -7.46 -5.47 -11.67
C ALA A 202 -7.92 -6.54 -10.65
N GLY A 203 -7.55 -7.81 -10.85
CA GLY A 203 -7.88 -8.93 -9.98
C GLY A 203 -7.06 -9.02 -8.70
N LEU A 204 -5.90 -8.35 -8.63
CA LEU A 204 -5.01 -8.45 -7.47
C LEU A 204 -5.56 -7.69 -6.26
N ASN A 205 -5.69 -8.38 -5.12
CA ASN A 205 -6.04 -7.80 -3.82
C ASN A 205 -4.92 -8.07 -2.81
N ILE A 206 -4.47 -7.02 -2.14
CA ILE A 206 -3.49 -7.13 -1.05
C ILE A 206 -4.26 -7.03 0.28
N PRO A 207 -4.28 -8.08 1.12
CA PRO A 207 -4.96 -8.06 2.41
C PRO A 207 -4.27 -7.13 3.41
N THR A 208 -5.03 -6.61 4.39
CA THR A 208 -4.49 -5.81 5.50
C THR A 208 -3.76 -6.69 6.51
N GLY A 209 -2.66 -6.19 7.08
CA GLY A 209 -1.97 -6.83 8.19
C GLY A 209 -1.28 -8.17 7.89
N GLN A 210 -1.24 -8.61 6.64
CA GLN A 210 -0.66 -9.90 6.24
C GLN A 210 0.67 -9.71 5.52
N PRO A 211 1.81 -10.13 6.13
CA PRO A 211 3.11 -10.02 5.50
C PRO A 211 3.24 -10.96 4.28
N LEU A 212 3.65 -10.40 3.15
CA LEU A 212 3.92 -11.10 1.89
C LEU A 212 5.42 -11.07 1.62
N ARG A 213 6.07 -12.22 1.64
CA ARG A 213 7.50 -12.40 1.40
C ARG A 213 7.78 -12.61 -0.07
N TYR A 214 8.78 -11.90 -0.58
CA TYR A 214 9.46 -12.17 -1.84
C TYR A 214 10.93 -12.51 -1.59
N ASP A 215 11.42 -13.56 -2.22
CA ASP A 215 12.83 -13.82 -2.39
C ASP A 215 13.22 -13.37 -3.80
N LEU A 216 14.20 -12.48 -3.89
CA LEU A 216 14.58 -11.79 -5.14
C LEU A 216 16.01 -12.12 -5.53
N ASP A 217 16.28 -12.22 -6.83
CA ASP A 217 17.62 -12.26 -7.38
C ASP A 217 18.25 -10.84 -7.43
N ALA A 218 19.46 -10.73 -7.96
CA ALA A 218 20.19 -9.46 -8.06
C ALA A 218 19.53 -8.44 -9.02
N ASP A 219 18.68 -8.90 -9.94
CA ASP A 219 17.93 -8.06 -10.88
C ASP A 219 16.52 -7.73 -10.37
N LEU A 220 16.22 -7.99 -9.09
CA LEU A 220 14.91 -7.87 -8.45
C LEU A 220 13.84 -8.79 -9.06
N ARG A 221 14.22 -9.91 -9.68
CA ARG A 221 13.25 -10.89 -10.18
C ARG A 221 12.87 -11.86 -9.07
N PRO A 222 11.57 -12.11 -8.88
CA PRO A 222 11.11 -13.05 -7.87
C PRO A 222 11.58 -14.48 -8.17
N LEU A 223 12.16 -15.13 -7.17
CA LEU A 223 12.43 -16.57 -7.18
C LEU A 223 11.17 -17.38 -6.83
N ASN A 224 10.20 -16.71 -6.19
CA ASN A 224 8.87 -17.22 -5.84
C ASN A 224 7.79 -16.28 -6.40
N PRO A 225 7.47 -16.31 -7.71
CA PRO A 225 6.47 -15.42 -8.30
C PRO A 225 5.15 -15.45 -7.54
N GLY A 226 4.52 -14.27 -7.36
CA GLY A 226 3.35 -14.10 -6.49
C GLY A 226 3.68 -13.92 -5.01
N GLY A 227 4.93 -14.14 -4.61
CA GLY A 227 5.33 -14.11 -3.21
C GLY A 227 4.74 -15.26 -2.38
N THR A 228 4.99 -15.22 -1.08
CA THR A 228 4.44 -16.18 -0.11
C THR A 228 3.95 -15.43 1.12
N TYR A 229 2.66 -15.50 1.43
CA TYR A 229 2.12 -14.99 2.68
C TYR A 229 2.61 -15.82 3.85
N LEU A 230 2.96 -15.16 4.98
CA LEU A 230 3.40 -15.87 6.19
C LEU A 230 2.27 -16.65 6.86
N ASP A 231 1.03 -16.21 6.67
CA ASP A 231 -0.20 -16.95 7.01
C ASP A 231 -1.12 -16.98 5.78
N PRO A 232 -1.01 -18.02 4.91
CA PRO A 232 -1.80 -18.08 3.68
C PRO A 232 -3.31 -18.17 3.90
N GLU A 233 -3.77 -18.82 4.97
CA GLU A 233 -5.19 -19.00 5.26
C GLU A 233 -5.82 -17.66 5.69
N ALA A 234 -5.19 -16.95 6.64
CA ALA A 234 -5.63 -15.62 7.06
C ALA A 234 -5.55 -14.62 5.91
N ALA A 235 -4.52 -14.69 5.07
CA ALA A 235 -4.36 -13.83 3.90
C ALA A 235 -5.48 -14.04 2.88
N ALA A 236 -5.87 -15.27 2.59
CA ALA A 236 -6.96 -15.59 1.66
C ALA A 236 -8.30 -15.04 2.17
N ALA A 237 -8.62 -15.23 3.45
CA ALA A 237 -9.82 -14.72 4.08
C ALA A 237 -9.88 -13.17 4.05
N ALA A 238 -8.77 -12.52 4.38
CA ALA A 238 -8.67 -11.05 4.36
C ALA A 238 -8.72 -10.47 2.93
N ALA A 239 -8.14 -11.16 1.93
CA ALA A 239 -8.21 -10.73 0.52
C ALA A 239 -9.65 -10.79 -0.01
N ALA A 240 -10.43 -11.82 0.36
CA ALA A 240 -11.84 -11.94 0.03
C ALA A 240 -12.66 -10.79 0.63
N ALA A 241 -12.38 -10.38 1.87
CA ALA A 241 -13.03 -9.24 2.52
C ALA A 241 -12.74 -7.93 1.76
N VAL A 242 -11.49 -7.71 1.29
CA VAL A 242 -11.11 -6.54 0.47
C VAL A 242 -11.85 -6.54 -0.89
N ALA A 243 -12.00 -7.70 -1.53
CA ALA A 243 -12.71 -7.82 -2.81
C ALA A 243 -14.19 -7.39 -2.70
N ASN A 244 -14.80 -7.66 -1.55
CA ASN A 244 -16.22 -7.37 -1.28
C ASN A 244 -16.50 -5.93 -0.80
N GLN A 245 -15.46 -5.11 -0.55
CA GLN A 245 -15.67 -3.71 -0.19
C GLN A 245 -16.38 -2.93 -1.31
N GLY A 246 -17.41 -2.18 -0.98
CA GLY A 246 -18.19 -1.37 -1.92
C GLY A 246 -19.38 -2.10 -2.55
N ARG A 247 -19.69 -3.32 -2.11
CA ARG A 247 -20.92 -4.04 -2.45
C ARG A 247 -21.97 -3.92 -1.35
#